data_24a5fd12b2a09f565246bf60ce8e6780
#
_entry.id   24a5fd12b2a09f565246bf60ce8e6780
#
_cell.length_a   1.000
_cell.length_b   1.000
_cell.length_c   1.000
_cell.angle_alpha   90.00
_cell.angle_beta   90.00
_cell.angle_gamma   90.00
#
_symmetry.space_group_name_H-M   'P 1'
#
loop_
_entity.id
_entity.type
_entity.pdbx_description
1 polymer ?
#
loop_
_entity_poly.entity_id
_entity_poly.type
_entity_poly.pdbx_seq_one_letter_code
_entity_poly.pdbx_strand_id
1 'polypeptide(L)'
;TSGKTGVCIATSGPGATNLVTPIADAYMDSVPIVAITGQVPSTAIGTDAFQEADISGITMPIVKHNYLVTDPAEIPRAIAEAFHLAGTGRPGPVLVDISKDALAAQTTFRWPGEVDLPGYRPTTAPHGKQIKEAAKLIAKSHRPVLYIGGGVVRADASVELLELAELTGIPVVTTLMA
;
A
#
# COMPACT_ATOMS: atom_id res chain seq x y z
N THR A 1 6.50 -4.83 11.56
CA THR A 1 7.63 -4.87 12.51
C THR A 1 8.90 -4.22 11.96
N SER A 2 9.19 -4.29 10.65
CA SER A 2 10.41 -3.72 10.05
C SER A 2 10.27 -2.27 9.59
N GLY A 3 9.06 -1.75 9.47
CA GLY A 3 8.78 -0.44 8.86
C GLY A 3 9.03 -0.38 7.34
N LYS A 4 9.39 -1.51 6.70
CA LYS A 4 9.70 -1.60 5.28
C LYS A 4 8.55 -2.24 4.51
N THR A 5 8.43 -1.93 3.20
CA THR A 5 7.50 -2.59 2.30
C THR A 5 7.84 -4.08 2.18
N GLY A 6 6.86 -4.94 2.50
CA GLY A 6 6.97 -6.39 2.34
C GLY A 6 6.84 -6.81 0.88
N VAL A 7 7.35 -7.99 0.55
CA VAL A 7 7.18 -8.60 -0.78
C VAL A 7 6.69 -10.03 -0.61
N CYS A 8 5.71 -10.41 -1.41
CA CYS A 8 5.30 -11.81 -1.58
C CYS A 8 5.22 -12.15 -3.07
N ILE A 9 5.52 -13.40 -3.40
CA ILE A 9 5.51 -13.91 -4.78
C ILE A 9 4.69 -15.18 -4.81
N ALA A 10 3.79 -15.31 -5.79
CA ALA A 10 2.99 -16.49 -6.00
C ALA A 10 2.85 -16.82 -7.50
N THR A 11 2.59 -18.05 -7.81
CA THR A 11 2.25 -18.48 -9.17
C THR A 11 0.83 -18.06 -9.55
N SER A 12 0.47 -18.23 -10.82
CA SER A 12 -0.87 -17.96 -11.37
C SER A 12 -1.97 -18.82 -10.71
N GLY A 13 -3.20 -18.48 -10.98
CA GLY A 13 -4.38 -19.23 -10.54
C GLY A 13 -4.46 -19.38 -9.03
N PRO A 14 -4.45 -20.62 -8.49
CA PRO A 14 -4.62 -20.88 -7.06
C PRO A 14 -3.52 -20.25 -6.20
N GLY A 15 -2.30 -20.10 -6.71
CA GLY A 15 -1.23 -19.41 -6.00
C GLY A 15 -1.56 -17.93 -5.77
N ALA A 16 -2.00 -17.24 -6.82
CA ALA A 16 -2.41 -15.85 -6.75
C ALA A 16 -3.67 -15.66 -5.89
N THR A 17 -4.70 -16.49 -6.07
CA THR A 17 -5.95 -16.36 -5.31
C THR A 17 -5.79 -16.63 -3.82
N ASN A 18 -4.81 -17.45 -3.42
CA ASN A 18 -4.50 -17.63 -1.99
C ASN A 18 -3.93 -16.37 -1.31
N LEU A 19 -3.46 -15.40 -2.08
CA LEU A 19 -3.01 -14.10 -1.53
C LEU A 19 -4.16 -13.13 -1.25
N VAL A 20 -5.39 -13.39 -1.70
CA VAL A 20 -6.52 -12.46 -1.58
C VAL A 20 -6.79 -12.09 -0.12
N THR A 21 -6.92 -13.09 0.75
CA THR A 21 -7.16 -12.85 2.19
C THR A 21 -6.06 -12.02 2.85
N PRO A 22 -4.77 -12.39 2.77
CA PRO A 22 -3.72 -11.58 3.38
C PRO A 22 -3.52 -10.21 2.71
N ILE A 23 -3.84 -10.04 1.43
CA ILE A 23 -3.87 -8.74 0.78
C ILE A 23 -4.98 -7.85 1.36
N ALA A 24 -6.18 -8.42 1.56
CA ALA A 24 -7.30 -7.69 2.17
C ALA A 24 -6.97 -7.25 3.60
N ASP A 25 -6.36 -8.12 4.40
CA ASP A 25 -5.88 -7.83 5.74
C ASP A 25 -4.85 -6.69 5.72
N ALA A 26 -3.83 -6.79 4.87
CA ALA A 26 -2.83 -5.75 4.70
C ALA A 26 -3.44 -4.39 4.25
N TYR A 27 -4.47 -4.42 3.40
CA TYR A 27 -5.18 -3.22 2.98
C TYR A 27 -5.91 -2.55 4.14
N MET A 28 -6.64 -3.33 4.95
CA MET A 28 -7.37 -2.83 6.12
C MET A 28 -6.43 -2.23 7.16
N ASP A 29 -5.30 -2.88 7.41
CA ASP A 29 -4.31 -2.46 8.41
C ASP A 29 -3.27 -1.47 7.87
N SER A 30 -3.41 -1.06 6.61
CA SER A 30 -2.46 -0.14 5.95
C SER A 30 -1.01 -0.64 5.98
N VAL A 31 -0.83 -1.94 5.75
CA VAL A 31 0.50 -2.57 5.68
C VAL A 31 1.02 -2.51 4.24
N PRO A 32 2.19 -1.90 3.99
CA PRO A 32 2.73 -1.81 2.64
C PRO A 32 3.26 -3.17 2.18
N ILE A 33 2.70 -3.71 1.09
CA ILE A 33 3.11 -4.97 0.46
C ILE A 33 3.12 -4.80 -1.05
N VAL A 34 4.13 -5.32 -1.71
CA VAL A 34 4.15 -5.57 -3.15
C VAL A 34 3.93 -7.07 -3.35
N ALA A 35 2.75 -7.43 -3.86
CA ALA A 35 2.41 -8.79 -4.23
C ALA A 35 2.72 -8.99 -5.72
N ILE A 36 3.63 -9.91 -6.02
CA ILE A 36 4.02 -10.26 -7.39
C ILE A 36 3.38 -11.61 -7.72
N THR A 37 2.52 -11.65 -8.74
CA THR A 37 1.88 -12.88 -9.18
C THR A 37 2.30 -13.21 -10.60
N GLY A 38 2.37 -14.49 -10.91
CA GLY A 38 2.45 -14.95 -12.28
C GLY A 38 1.06 -15.03 -12.90
N GLN A 39 0.99 -14.78 -14.21
CA GLN A 39 -0.21 -14.98 -15.02
C GLN A 39 0.07 -15.98 -16.14
N VAL A 40 -0.97 -16.52 -16.75
CA VAL A 40 -0.85 -17.34 -17.99
C VAL A 40 -0.19 -16.54 -19.10
N PRO A 41 0.30 -17.17 -20.21
CA PRO A 41 0.83 -16.41 -21.33
C PRO A 41 -0.16 -15.33 -21.81
N SER A 42 0.34 -14.18 -22.23
CA SER A 42 -0.48 -13.02 -22.63
C SER A 42 -1.55 -13.38 -23.68
N THR A 43 -1.24 -14.30 -24.58
CA THR A 43 -2.15 -14.79 -25.62
C THR A 43 -3.28 -15.69 -25.08
N ALA A 44 -3.15 -16.19 -23.85
CA ALA A 44 -4.12 -17.07 -23.21
C ALA A 44 -5.00 -16.34 -22.18
N ILE A 45 -4.71 -15.08 -21.88
CA ILE A 45 -5.52 -14.29 -20.96
C ILE A 45 -6.92 -14.08 -21.54
N GLY A 46 -7.95 -14.39 -20.75
CA GLY A 46 -9.35 -14.29 -21.15
C GLY A 46 -9.89 -15.50 -21.92
N THR A 47 -9.16 -16.63 -21.91
CA THR A 47 -9.58 -17.84 -22.61
C THR A 47 -9.97 -19.00 -21.68
N ASP A 48 -10.09 -18.76 -20.38
CA ASP A 48 -10.29 -19.80 -19.34
C ASP A 48 -9.16 -20.86 -19.35
N ALA A 49 -7.93 -20.40 -19.58
CA ALA A 49 -6.76 -21.27 -19.61
C ALA A 49 -6.50 -21.95 -18.26
N PHE A 50 -5.80 -23.08 -18.27
CA PHE A 50 -5.43 -23.78 -17.04
C PHE A 50 -4.66 -22.87 -16.07
N GLN A 51 -5.14 -22.75 -14.85
CA GLN A 51 -4.64 -21.85 -13.80
C GLN A 51 -4.69 -20.36 -14.16
N GLU A 52 -5.56 -19.96 -15.06
CA GLU A 52 -5.90 -18.55 -15.22
C GLU A 52 -6.79 -18.07 -14.06
N ALA A 53 -6.53 -16.88 -13.57
CA ALA A 53 -7.41 -16.15 -12.69
C ALA A 53 -7.27 -14.65 -12.99
N ASP A 54 -8.38 -13.94 -13.04
CA ASP A 54 -8.36 -12.46 -13.07
C ASP A 54 -8.03 -11.91 -11.69
N ILE A 55 -6.78 -12.12 -11.28
CA ILE A 55 -6.32 -11.65 -9.95
C ILE A 55 -6.35 -10.13 -9.84
N SER A 56 -6.17 -9.41 -10.94
CA SER A 56 -6.30 -7.95 -10.99
C SER A 56 -7.72 -7.51 -10.68
N GLY A 57 -8.73 -8.11 -11.30
CA GLY A 57 -10.14 -7.85 -11.00
C GLY A 57 -10.54 -8.24 -9.58
N ILE A 58 -10.10 -9.42 -9.14
CA ILE A 58 -10.38 -9.93 -7.78
C ILE A 58 -9.81 -9.00 -6.70
N THR A 59 -8.59 -8.49 -6.88
CA THR A 59 -7.91 -7.67 -5.87
C THR A 59 -8.18 -6.18 -5.99
N MET A 60 -8.80 -5.71 -7.06
CA MET A 60 -9.07 -4.29 -7.31
C MET A 60 -9.63 -3.54 -6.09
N PRO A 61 -10.61 -4.05 -5.33
CA PRO A 61 -11.17 -3.36 -4.17
C PRO A 61 -10.29 -3.40 -2.91
N ILE A 62 -9.23 -4.21 -2.90
CA ILE A 62 -8.39 -4.48 -1.73
C ILE A 62 -6.90 -4.17 -1.94
N VAL A 63 -6.57 -3.45 -3.02
CA VAL A 63 -5.22 -2.94 -3.30
C VAL A 63 -5.25 -1.45 -3.56
N LYS A 64 -4.14 -0.77 -3.39
CA LYS A 64 -4.00 0.64 -3.79
C LYS A 64 -3.93 0.80 -5.29
N HIS A 65 -3.29 -0.14 -5.96
CA HIS A 65 -3.17 -0.21 -7.41
C HIS A 65 -2.80 -1.64 -7.83
N ASN A 66 -3.08 -1.98 -9.08
CA ASN A 66 -2.61 -3.22 -9.69
C ASN A 66 -2.05 -2.97 -11.09
N TYR A 67 -1.10 -3.80 -11.48
CA TYR A 67 -0.47 -3.82 -12.80
C TYR A 67 -0.67 -5.20 -13.41
N LEU A 68 -1.10 -5.26 -14.66
CA LEU A 68 -0.98 -6.45 -15.52
C LEU A 68 0.15 -6.17 -16.52
N VAL A 69 1.25 -6.89 -16.40
CA VAL A 69 2.47 -6.68 -17.18
C VAL A 69 2.65 -7.80 -18.18
N THR A 70 2.56 -7.47 -19.46
CA THR A 70 2.71 -8.40 -20.59
C THR A 70 3.95 -8.11 -21.44
N ASP A 71 4.62 -6.98 -21.21
CA ASP A 71 5.89 -6.62 -21.84
C ASP A 71 7.02 -6.71 -20.82
N PRO A 72 8.08 -7.51 -21.06
CA PRO A 72 9.22 -7.62 -20.13
C PRO A 72 9.94 -6.29 -19.89
N ALA A 73 9.91 -5.35 -20.83
CA ALA A 73 10.52 -4.03 -20.67
C ALA A 73 9.82 -3.16 -19.62
N GLU A 74 8.54 -3.41 -19.35
CA GLU A 74 7.72 -2.68 -18.38
C GLU A 74 7.89 -3.19 -16.93
N ILE A 75 8.45 -4.38 -16.73
CA ILE A 75 8.61 -4.98 -15.40
C ILE A 75 9.37 -4.05 -14.44
N PRO A 76 10.54 -3.48 -14.79
CA PRO A 76 11.27 -2.60 -13.86
C PRO A 76 10.47 -1.36 -13.46
N ARG A 77 9.72 -0.77 -14.38
CA ARG A 77 8.85 0.39 -14.11
C ARG A 77 7.71 0.01 -13.18
N ALA A 78 6.98 -1.05 -13.49
CA ALA A 78 5.85 -1.50 -12.67
C ALA A 78 6.28 -1.83 -11.23
N ILE A 79 7.43 -2.48 -11.05
CA ILE A 79 7.99 -2.78 -9.73
C ILE A 79 8.36 -1.49 -8.98
N ALA A 80 9.05 -0.55 -9.62
CA ALA A 80 9.44 0.71 -8.97
C ALA A 80 8.20 1.52 -8.52
N GLU A 81 7.21 1.65 -9.39
CA GLU A 81 5.95 2.30 -9.11
C GLU A 81 5.16 1.58 -7.99
N ALA A 82 5.14 0.24 -7.99
CA ALA A 82 4.49 -0.55 -6.97
C ALA A 82 5.08 -0.30 -5.57
N PHE A 83 6.40 -0.28 -5.44
CA PHE A 83 7.06 0.06 -4.16
C PHE A 83 6.77 1.49 -3.72
N HIS A 84 6.81 2.44 -4.66
CA HIS A 84 6.47 3.84 -4.38
C HIS A 84 5.02 3.97 -3.87
N LEU A 85 4.06 3.38 -4.57
CA LEU A 85 2.66 3.42 -4.19
C LEU A 85 2.38 2.71 -2.87
N ALA A 86 2.99 1.54 -2.65
CA ALA A 86 2.78 0.77 -1.42
C ALA A 86 3.26 1.53 -0.19
N GLY A 87 4.39 2.22 -0.27
CA GLY A 87 5.04 2.86 0.89
C GLY A 87 4.65 4.32 1.14
N THR A 88 3.97 5.00 0.20
CA THR A 88 3.68 6.45 0.30
C THR A 88 2.19 6.72 0.54
N GLY A 89 1.86 7.92 1.02
CA GLY A 89 0.50 8.28 1.44
C GLY A 89 0.00 7.37 2.56
N ARG A 90 -1.26 6.89 2.48
CA ARG A 90 -1.69 5.78 3.33
C ARG A 90 -1.03 4.51 2.78
N PRO A 91 -0.15 3.82 3.54
CA PRO A 91 0.46 2.59 3.07
C PRO A 91 -0.57 1.49 2.78
N GLY A 92 -0.21 0.56 1.91
CA GLY A 92 -1.11 -0.56 1.58
C GLY A 92 -0.56 -1.42 0.46
N PRO A 93 -1.23 -2.54 0.16
CA PRO A 93 -0.78 -3.48 -0.85
C PRO A 93 -0.93 -2.95 -2.28
N VAL A 94 0.00 -3.37 -3.13
CA VAL A 94 -0.04 -3.18 -4.59
C VAL A 94 0.22 -4.53 -5.23
N LEU A 95 -0.54 -4.88 -6.27
CA LEU A 95 -0.37 -6.11 -7.03
C LEU A 95 0.39 -5.84 -8.32
N VAL A 96 1.34 -6.71 -8.67
CA VAL A 96 1.99 -6.76 -9.97
C VAL A 96 1.83 -8.16 -10.54
N ASP A 97 0.90 -8.31 -11.47
CA ASP A 97 0.60 -9.57 -12.15
C ASP A 97 1.37 -9.63 -13.48
N ILE A 98 2.23 -10.64 -13.66
CA ILE A 98 3.18 -10.69 -14.78
C ILE A 98 2.91 -11.93 -15.61
N SER A 99 2.67 -11.75 -16.91
CA SER A 99 2.43 -12.89 -17.81
C SER A 99 3.65 -13.80 -17.95
N LYS A 100 3.41 -15.08 -18.15
CA LYS A 100 4.45 -16.11 -18.25
C LYS A 100 5.45 -15.82 -19.36
N ASP A 101 5.00 -15.34 -20.49
CA ASP A 101 5.84 -14.96 -21.63
C ASP A 101 6.71 -13.75 -21.34
N ALA A 102 6.19 -12.75 -20.65
CA ALA A 102 7.00 -11.59 -20.18
C ALA A 102 8.07 -12.02 -19.17
N LEU A 103 7.77 -12.96 -18.26
CA LEU A 103 8.76 -13.50 -17.32
C LEU A 103 9.84 -14.33 -17.98
N ALA A 104 9.52 -15.01 -19.10
CA ALA A 104 10.46 -15.85 -19.84
C ALA A 104 11.26 -15.11 -20.90
N ALA A 105 10.83 -13.92 -21.30
CA ALA A 105 11.45 -13.16 -22.36
C ALA A 105 12.75 -12.49 -21.91
N GLN A 106 13.65 -12.24 -22.87
CA GLN A 106 14.86 -11.46 -22.64
C GLN A 106 14.61 -9.99 -23.02
N THR A 107 15.08 -9.09 -22.18
CA THR A 107 15.00 -7.65 -22.43
C THR A 107 16.25 -6.94 -21.90
N THR A 108 16.49 -5.71 -22.36
CA THR A 108 17.52 -4.87 -21.79
C THR A 108 17.00 -4.25 -20.49
N PHE A 109 17.60 -4.61 -19.36
CA PHE A 109 17.23 -4.06 -18.07
C PHE A 109 17.52 -2.55 -18.01
N ARG A 110 16.47 -1.79 -17.65
CA ARG A 110 16.58 -0.34 -17.38
C ARG A 110 15.74 -0.04 -16.14
N TRP A 111 16.42 0.29 -15.04
CA TRP A 111 15.72 0.76 -13.85
C TRP A 111 15.27 2.22 -14.06
N PRO A 112 14.02 2.59 -13.77
CA PRO A 112 13.59 3.98 -13.82
C PRO A 112 14.36 4.80 -12.78
N GLY A 113 14.74 6.02 -13.12
CA GLY A 113 15.45 6.91 -12.19
C GLY A 113 14.52 7.41 -11.09
N GLU A 114 13.58 8.25 -11.45
CA GLU A 114 12.55 8.79 -10.56
C GLU A 114 11.17 8.23 -10.93
N VAL A 115 10.39 7.89 -9.92
CA VAL A 115 8.99 7.51 -10.12
C VAL A 115 8.13 8.77 -10.13
N ASP A 116 7.57 9.10 -11.28
CA ASP A 116 6.60 10.19 -11.45
C ASP A 116 5.25 9.63 -11.91
N LEU A 117 4.27 9.68 -10.99
CA LEU A 117 2.91 9.21 -11.26
C LEU A 117 1.99 10.43 -11.38
N PRO A 118 1.54 10.78 -12.60
CA PRO A 118 0.59 11.86 -12.80
C PRO A 118 -0.68 11.61 -11.97
N GLY A 119 -1.08 12.62 -11.18
CA GLY A 119 -2.27 12.51 -10.33
C GLY A 119 -2.06 11.84 -8.96
N TYR A 120 -0.92 11.21 -8.69
CA TYR A 120 -0.59 10.70 -7.37
C TYR A 120 0.37 11.65 -6.64
N ARG A 121 -0.18 12.50 -5.78
CA ARG A 121 0.56 13.52 -5.01
C ARG A 121 0.09 13.47 -3.56
N PRO A 122 0.59 12.52 -2.75
CA PRO A 122 0.19 12.42 -1.35
C PRO A 122 0.62 13.68 -0.59
N THR A 123 -0.32 14.24 0.18
CA THR A 123 -0.05 15.40 1.03
C THR A 123 0.78 14.97 2.23
N THR A 124 1.98 15.52 2.36
CA THR A 124 2.92 15.24 3.47
C THR A 124 3.03 16.38 4.47
N ALA A 125 2.60 17.59 4.10
CA ALA A 125 2.64 18.75 4.96
C ALA A 125 1.23 19.15 5.41
N PRO A 126 1.00 19.37 6.73
CA PRO A 126 -0.30 19.79 7.22
C PRO A 126 -0.58 21.27 6.89
N HIS A 127 -1.85 21.61 6.74
CA HIS A 127 -2.26 22.99 6.52
C HIS A 127 -2.33 23.75 7.86
N GLY A 128 -1.50 24.78 8.06
CA GLY A 128 -1.35 25.48 9.34
C GLY A 128 -2.65 26.06 9.92
N LYS A 129 -3.61 26.50 9.08
CA LYS A 129 -4.92 26.95 9.55
C LYS A 129 -5.72 25.81 10.17
N GLN A 130 -5.70 24.62 9.57
CA GLN A 130 -6.41 23.44 10.10
C GLN A 130 -5.81 22.98 11.43
N ILE A 131 -4.49 23.02 11.58
CA ILE A 131 -3.82 22.73 12.86
C ILE A 131 -4.28 23.70 13.95
N LYS A 132 -4.34 25.01 13.65
CA LYS A 132 -4.82 26.00 14.61
C LYS A 132 -6.29 25.80 15.00
N GLU A 133 -7.14 25.43 14.05
CA GLU A 133 -8.55 25.12 14.35
C GLU A 133 -8.70 23.85 15.20
N ALA A 134 -7.91 22.81 14.90
CA ALA A 134 -7.89 21.59 15.71
C ALA A 134 -7.44 21.88 17.15
N ALA A 135 -6.38 22.66 17.34
CA ALA A 135 -5.93 23.08 18.67
C ALA A 135 -7.01 23.85 19.44
N LYS A 136 -7.74 24.77 18.78
CA LYS A 136 -8.87 25.48 19.40
C LYS A 136 -10.01 24.56 19.82
N LEU A 137 -10.32 23.54 19.00
CA LEU A 137 -11.35 22.56 19.33
C LEU A 137 -10.95 21.73 20.56
N ILE A 138 -9.70 21.28 20.62
CA ILE A 138 -9.16 20.57 21.79
C ILE A 138 -9.26 21.47 23.04
N ALA A 139 -8.79 22.72 22.96
CA ALA A 139 -8.81 23.65 24.09
C ALA A 139 -10.22 24.01 24.60
N LYS A 140 -11.25 23.93 23.73
CA LYS A 140 -12.65 24.17 24.10
C LYS A 140 -13.38 22.93 24.61
N SER A 141 -12.79 21.75 24.50
CA SER A 141 -13.42 20.50 24.86
C SER A 141 -13.52 20.35 26.37
N HIS A 142 -14.68 19.90 26.88
CA HIS A 142 -14.89 19.69 28.32
C HIS A 142 -14.39 18.33 28.81
N ARG A 143 -14.46 17.30 27.94
CA ARG A 143 -14.06 15.92 28.26
C ARG A 143 -13.39 15.27 27.06
N PRO A 144 -12.23 15.79 26.61
CA PRO A 144 -11.55 15.24 25.46
C PRO A 144 -10.92 13.88 25.78
N VAL A 145 -10.77 13.05 24.74
CA VAL A 145 -10.00 11.81 24.76
C VAL A 145 -9.17 11.76 23.50
N LEU A 146 -7.90 11.41 23.60
CA LEU A 146 -7.04 11.11 22.45
C LEU A 146 -7.23 9.66 22.06
N TYR A 147 -7.92 9.42 20.93
CA TYR A 147 -8.11 8.07 20.39
C TYR A 147 -7.11 7.83 19.27
N ILE A 148 -6.11 6.97 19.54
CA ILE A 148 -4.90 6.81 18.75
C ILE A 148 -4.97 5.53 17.93
N GLY A 149 -4.65 5.65 16.65
CA GLY A 149 -4.52 4.51 15.73
C GLY A 149 -3.10 4.34 15.21
N GLY A 150 -2.86 3.28 14.44
CA GLY A 150 -1.55 2.93 13.86
C GLY A 150 -0.91 4.02 12.99
N GLY A 151 -1.64 5.09 12.64
CA GLY A 151 -1.10 6.24 11.92
C GLY A 151 -0.03 6.99 12.70
N VAL A 152 -0.18 7.10 14.03
CA VAL A 152 0.81 7.75 14.90
C VAL A 152 2.11 6.94 14.92
N VAL A 153 2.00 5.61 15.06
CA VAL A 153 3.16 4.71 15.05
C VAL A 153 3.90 4.78 13.70
N ARG A 154 3.14 4.77 12.59
CA ARG A 154 3.74 4.85 11.24
C ARG A 154 4.38 6.20 10.93
N ALA A 155 3.87 7.27 11.52
CA ALA A 155 4.44 8.61 11.39
C ALA A 155 5.64 8.85 12.32
N ASP A 156 6.00 7.86 13.16
CA ASP A 156 7.02 7.99 14.21
C ASP A 156 6.74 9.19 15.15
N ALA A 157 5.45 9.45 15.43
CA ALA A 157 4.98 10.60 16.18
C ALA A 157 4.59 10.27 17.64
N SER A 158 5.15 9.20 18.19
CA SER A 158 4.83 8.75 19.56
C SER A 158 5.35 9.72 20.63
N VAL A 159 6.48 10.37 20.36
CA VAL A 159 7.08 11.36 21.26
C VAL A 159 6.21 12.62 21.34
N GLU A 160 5.79 13.14 20.20
CA GLU A 160 4.91 14.33 20.11
C GLU A 160 3.53 14.06 20.70
N LEU A 161 3.03 12.82 20.55
CA LEU A 161 1.78 12.38 21.18
C LEU A 161 1.91 12.39 22.72
N LEU A 162 3.01 11.82 23.23
CA LEU A 162 3.27 11.79 24.68
C LEU A 162 3.36 13.22 25.24
N GLU A 163 4.11 14.10 24.57
CA GLU A 163 4.22 15.50 24.96
C GLU A 163 2.85 16.20 24.98
N LEU A 164 2.01 15.98 23.96
CA LEU A 164 0.66 16.51 23.91
C LEU A 164 -0.21 16.00 25.08
N ALA A 165 -0.14 14.69 25.37
CA ALA A 165 -0.90 14.08 26.45
C ALA A 165 -0.48 14.61 27.83
N GLU A 166 0.82 14.74 28.07
CA GLU A 166 1.37 15.29 29.33
C GLU A 166 1.04 16.78 29.50
N LEU A 167 1.16 17.57 28.42
CA LEU A 167 0.86 19.00 28.42
C LEU A 167 -0.62 19.28 28.73
N THR A 168 -1.52 18.45 28.19
CA THR A 168 -2.98 18.67 28.25
C THR A 168 -3.67 17.90 29.36
N GLY A 169 -3.06 16.84 29.89
CA GLY A 169 -3.68 15.89 30.81
C GLY A 169 -4.84 15.09 30.19
N ILE A 170 -4.94 15.07 28.85
CA ILE A 170 -6.01 14.35 28.17
C ILE A 170 -5.72 12.84 28.19
N PRO A 171 -6.69 12.00 28.60
CA PRO A 171 -6.50 10.55 28.58
C PRO A 171 -6.34 10.01 27.16
N VAL A 172 -5.45 9.02 27.02
CA VAL A 172 -5.14 8.37 25.74
C VAL A 172 -5.74 6.97 25.73
N VAL A 173 -6.40 6.61 24.62
CA VAL A 173 -6.89 5.27 24.31
C VAL A 173 -6.38 4.86 22.95
N THR A 174 -5.83 3.66 22.82
CA THR A 174 -5.27 3.16 21.57
C THR A 174 -6.18 2.14 20.90
N THR A 175 -6.08 2.05 19.58
CA THR A 175 -6.59 0.90 18.84
C THR A 175 -5.62 -0.29 18.96
N LEU A 176 -6.04 -1.47 18.45
CA LEU A 176 -5.18 -2.66 18.42
C LEU A 176 -3.88 -2.43 17.63
N MET A 177 -3.87 -1.52 16.65
CA MET A 177 -2.75 -1.25 15.75
C MET A 177 -1.87 -0.05 16.18
N ALA A 178 -2.07 0.46 17.37
CA ALA A 178 -1.29 1.58 17.92
C ALA A 178 -0.49 1.19 19.16
#